data_53841cde57b031c8bc33fe9eb1c8a195
#
_entry.id   53841cde57b031c8bc33fe9eb1c8a195
#
_cell.length_a   1.000
_cell.length_b   1.000
_cell.length_c   1.000
_cell.angle_alpha   90.00
_cell.angle_beta   90.00
_cell.angle_gamma   90.00
#
_symmetry.space_group_name_H-M   'P 1'
#
loop_
_entity.id
_entity.type
_entity.pdbx_description
1 polymer ?
#
loop_
_entity_poly.entity_id
_entity_poly.type
_entity_poly.pdbx_seq_one_letter_code
_entity_poly.pdbx_strand_id
1 'polypeptide(L)'
;VRLGVGRIEDFTWKGLLDFSTCTECGRCQDLCPAWNTGKPLSPKLFVMALRDHHAAAAPYLRAATALGVEPDDVTEEMVASRPTSGGLVGKALGMHDGLARETNLGLEPGTAHTGDVLGALLAAKAAPTETGVATRPAPLAGEVIPADVLWACTTCGACVDQCPVDIEHVDHVVDVRRQQVLMESAFPKELGGMFRKMESKGNPWGLPARKRLDWAKNLDFEVPVIGDDVESAADVDYLFWVGCAGAYEDRAKKTTRAVAELLHTAGVSFAVLGDAETCTGDPARRAGNEILYQMLAAQNVETLGEVEAQRIVVTCAHCFNTISREYPQIGGRYEVVHYTQLLNRLVREGRLRPAPPQAAGGSTAPDAPAASAALATPAPATGQDGDSRAGDAPTSSTEAAEPQAEAPAAPSGEEEAGKAAGEPVIPTVTYHDACYLGRHNQVYSPPRELLEATGATTVEMPRSRERGFCCGGGGARAFMEETIGTRIAVERSREAIGTGAQVIATACPFCTTMLSDGVASEGADVRVTDVATLMLEAVRRGGE
;
A
#
# COMPACT_ATOMS: atom_id res chain seq x y z
N VAL A 1 0.43 31.32 2.80
CA VAL A 1 0.93 29.97 3.19
C VAL A 1 0.85 29.08 1.98
N ARG A 2 2.00 28.55 1.53
CA ARG A 2 2.03 27.56 0.43
C ARG A 2 1.55 26.21 0.98
N LEU A 3 0.58 25.60 0.31
CA LEU A 3 0.02 24.30 0.68
C LEU A 3 0.50 23.24 -0.31
N GLY A 4 1.50 22.46 0.11
CA GLY A 4 2.17 21.48 -0.76
C GLY A 4 3.33 22.09 -1.55
N VAL A 5 3.84 21.34 -2.51
CA VAL A 5 5.02 21.65 -3.31
C VAL A 5 4.62 21.80 -4.78
N GLY A 6 4.66 23.02 -5.28
CA GLY A 6 4.35 23.35 -6.68
C GLY A 6 5.58 23.55 -7.55
N ARG A 7 6.70 23.95 -6.94
CA ARG A 7 7.97 24.23 -7.58
C ARG A 7 9.13 23.58 -6.83
N ILE A 8 10.27 23.47 -7.43
CA ILE A 8 11.43 22.81 -6.84
C ILE A 8 11.94 23.51 -5.57
N GLU A 9 11.83 24.82 -5.50
CA GLU A 9 12.20 25.65 -4.35
C GLU A 9 11.24 25.56 -3.17
N ASP A 10 10.05 24.95 -3.34
CA ASP A 10 9.10 24.74 -2.27
C ASP A 10 9.46 23.54 -1.39
N PHE A 11 10.31 22.63 -1.88
CA PHE A 11 10.78 21.50 -1.10
C PHE A 11 11.62 21.95 0.10
N THR A 12 11.51 21.20 1.18
CA THR A 12 12.39 21.35 2.34
C THR A 12 13.84 21.04 1.95
N TRP A 13 14.79 21.48 2.79
CA TRP A 13 16.21 21.11 2.60
C TRP A 13 16.42 19.58 2.54
N LYS A 14 15.61 18.82 3.32
CA LYS A 14 15.65 17.34 3.31
C LYS A 14 15.21 16.79 1.95
N GLY A 15 14.12 17.31 1.37
CA GLY A 15 13.67 16.90 0.05
C GLY A 15 14.71 17.16 -1.03
N LEU A 16 15.35 18.35 -1.02
CA LEU A 16 16.44 18.67 -1.96
C LEU A 16 17.68 17.78 -1.73
N LEU A 17 17.96 17.42 -0.48
CA LEU A 17 19.03 16.47 -0.14
C LEU A 17 18.71 15.08 -0.69
N ASP A 18 17.47 14.60 -0.53
CA ASP A 18 17.03 13.31 -1.05
C ASP A 18 17.30 13.16 -2.54
N PHE A 19 16.97 14.19 -3.33
CA PHE A 19 17.21 14.16 -4.77
C PHE A 19 18.71 14.08 -5.10
N SER A 20 19.53 14.77 -4.31
CA SER A 20 20.98 14.82 -4.52
C SER A 20 21.70 13.54 -4.06
N THR A 21 21.14 12.80 -3.09
CA THR A 21 21.75 11.58 -2.54
C THR A 21 21.39 10.31 -3.30
N CYS A 22 20.48 10.39 -4.27
CA CYS A 22 20.06 9.25 -5.06
C CYS A 22 21.25 8.58 -5.77
N THR A 23 21.51 7.31 -5.41
CA THR A 23 22.60 6.49 -5.98
C THR A 23 22.21 5.79 -7.28
N GLU A 24 21.01 6.02 -7.78
CA GLU A 24 20.46 5.44 -9.02
C GLU A 24 20.46 3.90 -9.08
N CYS A 25 20.48 3.24 -7.95
CA CYS A 25 20.59 1.77 -7.83
C CYS A 25 19.40 0.97 -8.40
N GLY A 26 18.24 1.62 -8.62
CA GLY A 26 17.06 1.00 -9.23
C GLY A 26 16.14 0.21 -8.29
N ARG A 27 16.53 -0.11 -7.05
CA ARG A 27 15.74 -0.94 -6.12
C ARG A 27 14.31 -0.43 -5.89
N CYS A 28 14.13 0.89 -5.81
CA CYS A 28 12.82 1.52 -5.66
C CYS A 28 11.91 1.30 -6.87
N GLN A 29 12.47 1.22 -8.08
CA GLN A 29 11.75 0.94 -9.32
C GLN A 29 11.38 -0.54 -9.41
N ASP A 30 12.30 -1.45 -9.07
CA ASP A 30 12.10 -2.90 -9.17
C ASP A 30 10.92 -3.40 -8.34
N LEU A 31 10.64 -2.77 -7.21
CA LEU A 31 9.50 -3.12 -6.35
C LEU A 31 8.30 -2.19 -6.47
N CYS A 32 8.35 -1.20 -7.36
CA CYS A 32 7.22 -0.30 -7.56
C CYS A 32 6.07 -1.01 -8.28
N PRO A 33 4.88 -1.12 -7.66
CA PRO A 33 3.74 -1.79 -8.30
C PRO A 33 3.24 -1.08 -9.55
N ALA A 34 3.33 0.25 -9.60
CA ALA A 34 2.97 1.01 -10.78
C ALA A 34 3.91 0.70 -11.96
N TRP A 35 5.21 0.70 -11.73
CA TRP A 35 6.20 0.37 -12.75
C TRP A 35 6.04 -1.05 -13.28
N ASN A 36 5.92 -2.01 -12.38
CA ASN A 36 5.80 -3.44 -12.74
C ASN A 36 4.49 -3.80 -13.46
N THR A 37 3.53 -2.88 -13.50
CA THR A 37 2.25 -3.08 -14.20
C THR A 37 2.09 -2.16 -15.43
N GLY A 38 3.20 -1.59 -15.93
CA GLY A 38 3.23 -0.78 -17.14
C GLY A 38 2.65 0.63 -16.98
N LYS A 39 2.58 1.14 -15.75
CA LYS A 39 2.24 2.54 -15.48
C LYS A 39 3.48 3.43 -15.54
N PRO A 40 3.31 4.74 -15.83
CA PRO A 40 4.44 5.63 -16.08
C PRO A 40 5.30 5.97 -14.86
N LEU A 41 4.90 5.61 -13.66
CA LEU A 41 5.64 5.95 -12.45
C LEU A 41 6.82 4.99 -12.22
N SER A 42 8.04 5.53 -12.34
CA SER A 42 9.25 4.98 -11.75
C SER A 42 9.70 5.89 -10.61
N PRO A 43 9.79 5.42 -9.35
CA PRO A 43 10.30 6.25 -8.25
C PRO A 43 11.73 6.74 -8.47
N LYS A 44 12.58 5.95 -9.14
CA LYS A 44 13.93 6.35 -9.54
C LYS A 44 13.88 7.55 -10.48
N LEU A 45 13.13 7.44 -11.58
CA LEU A 45 13.02 8.51 -12.59
C LEU A 45 12.36 9.76 -12.02
N PHE A 46 11.40 9.60 -11.11
CA PHE A 46 10.76 10.71 -10.41
C PHE A 46 11.78 11.54 -9.61
N VAL A 47 12.61 10.90 -8.80
CA VAL A 47 13.67 11.58 -8.03
C VAL A 47 14.72 12.19 -8.94
N MET A 48 15.14 11.48 -9.99
CA MET A 48 16.12 11.98 -10.96
C MET A 48 15.61 13.21 -11.72
N ALA A 49 14.35 13.22 -12.13
CA ALA A 49 13.74 14.37 -12.79
C ALA A 49 13.74 15.62 -11.88
N LEU A 50 13.42 15.44 -10.59
CA LEU A 50 13.47 16.53 -9.61
C LEU A 50 14.90 17.02 -9.36
N ARG A 51 15.89 16.11 -9.26
CA ARG A 51 17.31 16.45 -9.14
C ARG A 51 17.79 17.28 -10.33
N ASP A 52 17.50 16.81 -11.52
CA ASP A 52 17.98 17.45 -12.76
C ASP A 52 17.30 18.81 -12.96
N HIS A 53 16.01 18.91 -12.62
CA HIS A 53 15.28 20.18 -12.63
C HIS A 53 15.84 21.16 -11.61
N HIS A 54 16.14 20.72 -10.38
CA HIS A 54 16.79 21.54 -9.35
C HIS A 54 18.15 22.08 -9.83
N ALA A 55 18.97 21.23 -10.45
CA ALA A 55 20.27 21.63 -10.97
C ALA A 55 20.13 22.68 -12.10
N ALA A 56 19.18 22.50 -13.02
CA ALA A 56 18.91 23.43 -14.11
C ALA A 56 18.35 24.77 -13.62
N ALA A 57 17.51 24.75 -12.56
CA ALA A 57 16.92 25.94 -11.96
C ALA A 57 17.90 26.74 -11.07
N ALA A 58 18.98 26.10 -10.58
CA ALA A 58 19.90 26.69 -9.60
C ALA A 58 20.46 28.09 -9.98
N PRO A 59 20.81 28.43 -11.24
CA PRO A 59 21.24 29.76 -11.60
C PRO A 59 20.18 30.84 -11.37
N TYR A 60 18.90 30.55 -11.68
CA TYR A 60 17.78 31.46 -11.44
C TYR A 60 17.52 31.65 -9.93
N LEU A 61 17.50 30.55 -9.18
CA LEU A 61 17.30 30.59 -7.72
C LEU A 61 18.41 31.38 -7.00
N ARG A 62 19.66 31.22 -7.43
CA ARG A 62 20.79 32.02 -6.91
C ARG A 62 20.67 33.48 -7.27
N ALA A 63 20.25 33.80 -8.50
CA ALA A 63 20.02 35.16 -8.93
C ALA A 63 18.91 35.84 -8.12
N ALA A 64 17.78 35.16 -7.93
CA ALA A 64 16.67 35.60 -7.10
C ALA A 64 17.12 35.94 -5.67
N THR A 65 17.82 35.00 -5.03
CA THR A 65 18.36 35.17 -3.67
C THR A 65 19.30 36.37 -3.57
N ALA A 66 20.19 36.52 -4.52
CA ALA A 66 21.18 37.59 -4.48
C ALA A 66 20.60 38.99 -4.83
N LEU A 67 19.50 39.03 -5.54
CA LEU A 67 18.77 40.26 -5.88
C LEU A 67 17.66 40.59 -4.83
N GLY A 68 17.32 39.63 -3.99
CA GLY A 68 16.20 39.76 -3.03
C GLY A 68 14.84 39.85 -3.72
N VAL A 69 14.68 39.17 -4.85
CA VAL A 69 13.44 39.11 -5.64
C VAL A 69 12.91 37.68 -5.69
N GLU A 70 11.64 37.51 -6.05
CA GLU A 70 11.07 36.17 -6.27
C GLU A 70 11.68 35.54 -7.53
N PRO A 71 11.82 34.21 -7.61
CA PRO A 71 12.38 33.53 -8.77
C PRO A 71 11.66 33.85 -10.09
N ASP A 72 10.37 34.14 -10.04
CA ASP A 72 9.55 34.53 -11.19
C ASP A 72 9.94 35.89 -11.78
N ASP A 73 10.51 36.77 -11.00
CA ASP A 73 10.92 38.11 -11.42
C ASP A 73 12.34 38.12 -12.03
N VAL A 74 13.05 36.99 -12.01
CA VAL A 74 14.39 36.86 -12.57
C VAL A 74 14.28 36.66 -14.07
N THR A 75 14.96 37.53 -14.83
CA THR A 75 15.07 37.43 -16.29
C THR A 75 16.34 36.69 -16.72
N GLU A 76 16.35 36.17 -17.96
CA GLU A 76 17.54 35.53 -18.56
C GLU A 76 18.72 36.50 -18.59
N GLU A 77 18.49 37.80 -18.84
CA GLU A 77 19.53 38.82 -18.85
C GLU A 77 20.17 38.99 -17.46
N MET A 78 19.38 38.94 -16.39
CA MET A 78 19.86 38.98 -15.01
C MET A 78 20.74 37.76 -14.66
N VAL A 79 20.41 36.59 -15.20
CA VAL A 79 21.22 35.38 -15.03
C VAL A 79 22.52 35.47 -15.86
N ALA A 80 22.42 35.90 -17.12
CA ALA A 80 23.57 36.00 -18.04
C ALA A 80 24.60 37.05 -17.63
N SER A 81 24.19 38.13 -16.96
CA SER A 81 25.06 39.23 -16.51
C SER A 81 25.95 38.87 -15.32
N ARG A 82 25.78 37.71 -14.69
CA ARG A 82 26.58 37.29 -13.53
C ARG A 82 27.69 36.33 -13.91
N PRO A 83 28.93 36.57 -13.41
CA PRO A 83 30.01 35.63 -13.61
C PRO A 83 29.64 34.28 -12.94
N THR A 84 29.51 33.26 -13.76
CA THR A 84 29.25 31.89 -13.28
C THR A 84 30.51 31.33 -12.62
N SER A 85 30.66 31.54 -11.31
CA SER A 85 31.68 30.82 -10.54
C SER A 85 31.37 29.29 -10.47
N GLY A 86 30.27 28.86 -11.08
CA GLY A 86 29.81 27.47 -11.10
C GLY A 86 30.22 26.64 -12.32
N GLY A 87 30.78 27.24 -13.36
CA GLY A 87 31.17 26.52 -14.58
C GLY A 87 32.22 25.42 -14.38
N LEU A 88 33.04 25.54 -13.34
CA LEU A 88 34.01 24.50 -12.98
C LEU A 88 33.40 23.34 -12.17
N VAL A 89 32.43 23.60 -11.30
CA VAL A 89 31.81 22.59 -10.48
C VAL A 89 30.84 21.71 -11.31
N GLY A 90 30.07 22.32 -12.21
CA GLY A 90 29.19 21.57 -13.11
C GLY A 90 29.97 20.66 -14.08
N LYS A 91 31.12 21.13 -14.60
CA LYS A 91 32.03 20.32 -15.42
C LYS A 91 32.75 19.23 -14.62
N ALA A 92 33.15 19.53 -13.38
CA ALA A 92 33.86 18.57 -12.53
C ALA A 92 32.99 17.45 -12.02
N LEU A 93 31.67 17.69 -11.83
CA LEU A 93 30.71 16.68 -11.40
C LEU A 93 30.09 15.87 -12.56
N GLY A 94 30.52 16.10 -13.81
CA GLY A 94 30.00 15.38 -14.96
C GLY A 94 28.49 15.57 -15.20
N MET A 95 27.93 16.67 -14.68
CA MET A 95 26.53 17.04 -14.88
C MET A 95 26.36 17.61 -16.31
N HIS A 96 26.54 16.73 -17.29
CA HIS A 96 26.31 17.04 -18.69
C HIS A 96 24.89 16.64 -19.09
N ASP A 97 24.36 17.35 -20.07
CA ASP A 97 23.10 17.17 -20.79
C ASP A 97 22.79 15.74 -21.29
N GLY A 98 23.60 14.77 -20.92
CA GLY A 98 23.52 13.40 -21.35
C GLY A 98 23.08 12.39 -20.28
N LEU A 99 22.92 12.77 -19.01
CA LEU A 99 22.58 11.82 -17.93
C LEU A 99 21.15 11.24 -18.04
N ALA A 100 20.31 11.89 -18.81
CA ALA A 100 19.01 11.34 -19.19
C ALA A 100 19.05 10.55 -20.50
N ARG A 101 20.22 10.32 -21.06
CA ARG A 101 20.32 9.47 -22.23
C ARG A 101 20.12 8.01 -21.85
N GLU A 102 19.42 7.34 -22.69
CA GLU A 102 18.94 5.97 -22.72
C GLU A 102 19.89 4.92 -22.14
N THR A 103 21.19 5.17 -22.18
CA THR A 103 22.23 4.22 -21.74
C THR A 103 22.38 4.06 -20.23
N ASN A 104 21.95 5.05 -19.41
CA ASN A 104 22.07 4.94 -17.95
C ASN A 104 20.88 4.25 -17.27
N LEU A 105 19.80 4.03 -18.00
CA LEU A 105 18.56 3.43 -17.46
C LEU A 105 18.44 1.94 -17.74
N GLY A 106 19.37 1.34 -18.51
CA GLY A 106 19.31 -0.07 -18.89
C GLY A 106 18.05 -0.45 -19.69
N LEU A 107 17.42 0.55 -20.33
CA LEU A 107 16.20 0.38 -21.10
C LEU A 107 16.58 0.40 -22.59
N GLU A 108 16.49 -0.76 -23.23
CA GLU A 108 16.61 -0.87 -24.68
C GLU A 108 15.48 -0.07 -25.36
N PRO A 109 15.78 0.70 -26.43
CA PRO A 109 14.76 1.38 -27.22
C PRO A 109 13.82 0.33 -27.83
N GLY A 110 12.54 0.39 -27.46
CA GLY A 110 11.52 -0.46 -28.09
C GLY A 110 10.77 -1.43 -27.19
N THR A 111 11.00 -1.46 -25.87
CA THR A 111 10.11 -2.15 -24.96
C THR A 111 8.82 -1.33 -24.79
N ALA A 112 7.67 -1.91 -25.17
CA ALA A 112 6.36 -1.26 -25.25
C ALA A 112 5.86 -0.58 -23.95
N HIS A 113 6.58 -0.74 -22.84
CA HIS A 113 6.23 -0.22 -21.53
C HIS A 113 6.92 1.10 -21.16
N THR A 114 7.88 1.57 -21.95
CA THR A 114 8.76 2.68 -21.56
C THR A 114 8.87 3.79 -22.60
N GLY A 115 8.59 3.51 -23.88
CA GLY A 115 8.84 4.47 -24.97
C GLY A 115 8.10 5.78 -24.82
N ASP A 116 6.78 5.74 -24.61
CA ASP A 116 5.95 6.95 -24.57
C ASP A 116 6.09 7.71 -23.25
N VAL A 117 6.37 7.01 -22.17
CA VAL A 117 6.40 7.58 -20.82
C VAL A 117 7.79 8.12 -20.49
N LEU A 118 8.81 7.39 -20.85
CA LEU A 118 10.18 7.88 -20.78
C LEU A 118 10.35 9.08 -21.73
N GLY A 119 9.74 9.01 -22.92
CA GLY A 119 9.64 10.11 -23.86
C GLY A 119 8.93 11.33 -23.27
N ALA A 120 7.82 11.13 -22.52
CA ALA A 120 7.11 12.21 -21.85
C ALA A 120 7.90 12.78 -20.64
N LEU A 121 8.54 11.93 -19.84
CA LEU A 121 9.44 12.35 -18.75
C LEU A 121 10.71 13.03 -19.26
N LEU A 122 11.24 12.60 -20.42
CA LEU A 122 12.39 13.19 -21.06
C LEU A 122 12.03 14.43 -21.89
N ALA A 123 10.81 14.50 -22.42
CA ALA A 123 10.27 15.69 -23.09
C ALA A 123 9.82 16.77 -22.10
N ALA A 124 9.43 16.39 -20.89
CA ALA A 124 9.26 17.31 -19.75
C ALA A 124 10.61 17.86 -19.23
N LYS A 125 11.74 17.25 -19.60
CA LYS A 125 13.00 17.97 -19.65
C LYS A 125 12.82 19.05 -20.69
N ALA A 126 12.74 20.30 -20.23
CA ALA A 126 12.81 21.44 -21.12
C ALA A 126 13.74 21.12 -22.28
N ALA A 127 13.25 21.26 -23.50
CA ALA A 127 14.03 21.01 -24.69
C ALA A 127 15.44 21.61 -24.46
N PRO A 128 16.53 20.85 -24.63
CA PRO A 128 17.85 21.38 -24.39
C PRO A 128 17.92 22.62 -25.24
N THR A 129 17.99 23.78 -24.59
CA THR A 129 18.41 24.95 -25.29
C THR A 129 19.81 24.62 -25.74
N GLU A 130 20.08 24.67 -27.02
CA GLU A 130 21.37 24.32 -27.69
C GLU A 130 22.61 24.99 -27.07
N THR A 131 22.44 25.79 -26.04
CA THR A 131 23.42 26.70 -25.44
C THR A 131 23.78 26.40 -24.00
N GLY A 132 23.25 25.34 -23.34
CA GLY A 132 23.53 25.10 -21.92
C GLY A 132 23.03 26.22 -21.00
N VAL A 133 21.99 26.94 -21.40
CA VAL A 133 21.38 28.03 -20.64
C VAL A 133 20.56 27.44 -19.51
N ALA A 134 20.68 28.03 -18.31
CA ALA A 134 19.86 27.72 -17.16
C ALA A 134 18.36 27.80 -17.48
N THR A 135 17.57 26.84 -17.01
CA THR A 135 16.13 26.86 -17.20
C THR A 135 15.45 27.54 -16.03
N ARG A 136 14.47 28.38 -16.33
CA ARG A 136 13.63 29.01 -15.31
C ARG A 136 12.91 27.93 -14.50
N PRO A 137 12.77 28.07 -13.16
CA PRO A 137 11.95 27.17 -12.37
C PRO A 137 10.53 27.08 -12.93
N ALA A 138 10.10 25.85 -13.23
CA ALA A 138 8.80 25.56 -13.81
C ALA A 138 7.88 24.88 -12.76
N PRO A 139 6.55 24.90 -12.93
CA PRO A 139 5.66 24.08 -12.16
C PRO A 139 6.04 22.60 -12.27
N LEU A 140 6.05 21.90 -11.13
CA LEU A 140 6.46 20.49 -11.12
C LEU A 140 5.44 19.60 -11.81
N ALA A 141 4.17 19.72 -11.44
CA ALA A 141 3.12 18.91 -12.05
C ALA A 141 2.78 19.42 -13.45
N GLY A 142 2.73 18.51 -14.41
CA GLY A 142 2.46 18.78 -15.80
C GLY A 142 3.71 19.07 -16.63
N GLU A 143 4.66 19.85 -16.12
CA GLU A 143 5.87 20.21 -16.87
C GLU A 143 7.07 19.31 -16.55
N VAL A 144 7.33 19.04 -15.26
CA VAL A 144 8.45 18.18 -14.83
C VAL A 144 7.95 16.76 -14.54
N ILE A 145 6.81 16.63 -13.94
CA ILE A 145 6.16 15.37 -13.55
C ILE A 145 4.78 15.29 -14.22
N PRO A 146 4.61 14.44 -15.24
CA PRO A 146 3.30 14.22 -15.84
C PRO A 146 2.24 13.78 -14.83
N ALA A 147 1.00 14.19 -15.04
CA ALA A 147 -0.13 13.86 -14.14
C ALA A 147 -0.28 12.36 -13.95
N ASP A 148 -0.15 11.56 -15.01
CA ASP A 148 -0.26 10.09 -14.94
C ASP A 148 0.84 9.47 -14.07
N VAL A 149 2.02 10.05 -14.03
CA VAL A 149 3.11 9.63 -13.11
C VAL A 149 2.70 9.92 -11.67
N LEU A 150 2.23 11.14 -11.39
CA LEU A 150 1.85 11.58 -10.06
C LEU A 150 0.70 10.74 -9.48
N TRP A 151 -0.33 10.48 -10.29
CA TRP A 151 -1.54 9.76 -9.85
C TRP A 151 -1.42 8.23 -9.91
N ALA A 152 -0.35 7.67 -10.49
CA ALA A 152 -0.09 6.22 -10.47
C ALA A 152 0.40 5.70 -9.11
N CYS A 153 0.90 6.56 -8.22
CA CYS A 153 1.43 6.15 -6.92
C CYS A 153 0.33 5.63 -5.99
N THR A 154 0.54 4.42 -5.45
CA THR A 154 -0.31 3.78 -4.43
C THR A 154 0.10 4.09 -3.00
N THR A 155 1.09 4.93 -2.78
CA THR A 155 1.67 5.24 -1.45
C THR A 155 2.04 4.02 -0.61
N CYS A 156 2.38 2.90 -1.25
CA CYS A 156 2.62 1.61 -0.59
C CYS A 156 3.95 1.53 0.18
N GLY A 157 4.85 2.50 0.02
CA GLY A 157 6.13 2.58 0.72
C GLY A 157 7.23 1.64 0.23
N ALA A 158 7.01 0.83 -0.84
CA ALA A 158 8.03 -0.10 -1.32
C ALA A 158 9.33 0.59 -1.76
N CYS A 159 9.23 1.78 -2.36
CA CYS A 159 10.36 2.59 -2.78
C CYS A 159 11.14 3.18 -1.59
N VAL A 160 10.45 3.53 -0.50
CA VAL A 160 11.07 4.05 0.73
C VAL A 160 11.80 2.93 1.46
N ASP A 161 11.11 1.82 1.71
CA ASP A 161 11.65 0.65 2.42
C ASP A 161 12.91 0.06 1.76
N GLN A 162 12.99 0.08 0.42
CA GLN A 162 14.12 -0.48 -0.32
C GLN A 162 15.22 0.53 -0.64
N CYS A 163 15.04 1.80 -0.26
CA CYS A 163 16.05 2.82 -0.55
C CYS A 163 17.24 2.72 0.40
N PRO A 164 18.47 2.49 -0.08
CA PRO A 164 19.64 2.36 0.78
C PRO A 164 20.13 3.68 1.39
N VAL A 165 19.53 4.80 0.96
CA VAL A 165 19.85 6.17 1.42
C VAL A 165 18.62 6.93 1.93
N ASP A 166 17.57 6.20 2.30
CA ASP A 166 16.37 6.67 3.00
C ASP A 166 15.64 7.84 2.32
N ILE A 167 15.49 7.79 0.98
CA ILE A 167 14.72 8.79 0.23
C ILE A 167 13.23 8.63 0.51
N GLU A 168 12.55 9.71 0.87
CA GLU A 168 11.13 9.76 1.23
C GLU A 168 10.22 9.95 -0.02
N HIS A 169 10.33 9.05 -0.99
CA HIS A 169 9.61 9.13 -2.28
C HIS A 169 8.10 9.36 -2.14
N VAL A 170 7.46 8.70 -1.17
CA VAL A 170 6.00 8.80 -0.96
C VAL A 170 5.62 10.19 -0.51
N ASP A 171 6.41 10.79 0.39
CA ASP A 171 6.15 12.12 0.92
C ASP A 171 6.30 13.17 -0.18
N HIS A 172 7.32 13.05 -1.03
CA HIS A 172 7.49 13.93 -2.19
C HIS A 172 6.30 13.86 -3.16
N VAL A 173 5.79 12.66 -3.45
CA VAL A 173 4.59 12.50 -4.29
C VAL A 173 3.37 13.15 -3.64
N VAL A 174 3.16 12.93 -2.33
CA VAL A 174 2.02 13.50 -1.61
C VAL A 174 2.11 15.02 -1.52
N ASP A 175 3.31 15.58 -1.35
CA ASP A 175 3.52 17.03 -1.31
C ASP A 175 3.16 17.70 -2.65
N VAL A 176 3.52 17.09 -3.77
CA VAL A 176 3.11 17.59 -5.09
C VAL A 176 1.59 17.42 -5.28
N ARG A 177 0.98 16.30 -4.82
CA ARG A 177 -0.47 16.13 -4.84
C ARG A 177 -1.20 17.18 -4.02
N ARG A 178 -0.67 17.60 -2.85
CA ARG A 178 -1.24 18.68 -2.03
C ARG A 178 -1.35 19.97 -2.83
N GLN A 179 -0.29 20.35 -3.54
CA GLN A 179 -0.31 21.53 -4.40
C GLN A 179 -1.39 21.41 -5.47
N GLN A 180 -1.46 20.26 -6.14
CA GLN A 180 -2.44 20.04 -7.21
C GLN A 180 -3.88 20.08 -6.70
N VAL A 181 -4.15 19.51 -5.53
CA VAL A 181 -5.49 19.47 -4.95
C VAL A 181 -5.90 20.79 -4.34
N LEU A 182 -5.03 21.41 -3.53
CA LEU A 182 -5.40 22.55 -2.69
C LEU A 182 -5.21 23.90 -3.37
N MET A 183 -4.29 24.00 -4.34
CA MET A 183 -3.98 25.26 -5.00
C MET A 183 -4.47 25.28 -6.45
N GLU A 184 -4.29 24.20 -7.20
CA GLU A 184 -4.58 24.14 -8.64
C GLU A 184 -5.96 23.53 -8.94
N SER A 185 -6.58 22.82 -7.98
CA SER A 185 -7.80 22.03 -8.20
C SER A 185 -7.66 21.03 -9.36
N ALA A 186 -6.44 20.58 -9.64
CA ALA A 186 -6.06 19.70 -10.73
C ALA A 186 -5.84 18.27 -10.23
N PHE A 187 -6.88 17.45 -10.23
CA PHE A 187 -6.87 16.06 -9.79
C PHE A 187 -7.89 15.22 -10.54
N PRO A 188 -7.78 13.88 -10.54
CA PRO A 188 -8.77 13.01 -11.17
C PRO A 188 -10.18 13.26 -10.65
N LYS A 189 -11.16 13.33 -11.56
CA LYS A 189 -12.56 13.70 -11.25
C LYS A 189 -13.22 12.79 -10.22
N GLU A 190 -12.81 11.52 -10.17
CA GLU A 190 -13.31 10.51 -9.23
C GLU A 190 -13.00 10.92 -7.78
N LEU A 191 -11.81 11.49 -7.54
CA LEU A 191 -11.41 12.00 -6.23
C LEU A 191 -12.29 13.16 -5.77
N GLY A 192 -12.74 14.03 -6.68
CA GLY A 192 -13.69 15.09 -6.35
C GLY A 192 -15.03 14.55 -5.83
N GLY A 193 -15.48 13.41 -6.36
CA GLY A 193 -16.64 12.68 -5.85
C GLY A 193 -16.41 12.13 -4.44
N MET A 194 -15.25 11.53 -4.21
CA MET A 194 -14.83 11.00 -2.91
C MET A 194 -14.72 12.12 -1.86
N PHE A 195 -14.05 13.23 -2.17
CA PHE A 195 -13.91 14.37 -1.25
C PHE A 195 -15.26 14.92 -0.79
N ARG A 196 -16.18 15.19 -1.73
CA ARG A 196 -17.53 15.67 -1.39
C ARG A 196 -18.31 14.72 -0.48
N LYS A 197 -18.16 13.39 -0.68
CA LYS A 197 -18.78 12.38 0.19
C LYS A 197 -18.16 12.40 1.59
N MET A 198 -16.84 12.52 1.69
CA MET A 198 -16.13 12.61 2.95
C MET A 198 -16.48 13.88 3.72
N GLU A 199 -16.56 15.04 3.05
CA GLU A 199 -16.97 16.31 3.64
C GLU A 199 -18.42 16.26 4.17
N SER A 200 -19.35 15.74 3.37
CA SER A 200 -20.77 15.80 3.67
C SER A 200 -21.29 14.67 4.55
N LYS A 201 -20.61 13.51 4.58
CA LYS A 201 -21.06 12.29 5.27
C LYS A 201 -20.00 11.63 6.15
N GLY A 202 -18.82 12.22 6.27
CA GLY A 202 -17.72 11.68 7.07
C GLY A 202 -17.20 10.32 6.56
N ASN A 203 -17.48 9.95 5.28
CA ASN A 203 -16.98 8.69 4.71
C ASN A 203 -16.95 8.72 3.18
N PRO A 204 -16.01 7.97 2.54
CA PRO A 204 -15.84 8.00 1.09
C PRO A 204 -16.98 7.31 0.30
N TRP A 205 -17.85 6.50 0.95
CA TRP A 205 -19.03 5.91 0.32
C TRP A 205 -20.19 6.89 0.20
N GLY A 206 -20.22 7.95 1.05
CA GLY A 206 -21.33 8.91 1.11
C GLY A 206 -22.58 8.34 1.77
N LEU A 207 -22.43 7.29 2.57
CA LEU A 207 -23.51 6.66 3.30
C LEU A 207 -23.80 7.37 4.64
N PRO A 208 -25.07 7.37 5.10
CA PRO A 208 -25.42 8.04 6.37
C PRO A 208 -24.84 7.29 7.58
N ALA A 209 -24.47 8.04 8.64
CA ALA A 209 -23.87 7.53 9.87
C ALA A 209 -24.73 6.42 10.52
N ARG A 210 -26.06 6.57 10.58
CA ARG A 210 -26.99 5.57 11.14
C ARG A 210 -26.87 4.15 10.55
N LYS A 211 -26.17 3.98 9.42
CA LYS A 211 -25.89 2.66 8.82
C LYS A 211 -24.57 2.05 9.31
N ARG A 212 -23.80 2.76 10.15
CA ARG A 212 -22.51 2.25 10.63
C ARG A 212 -22.63 0.98 11.47
N LEU A 213 -23.77 0.78 12.12
CA LEU A 213 -24.06 -0.41 12.95
C LEU A 213 -24.78 -1.53 12.19
N ASP A 214 -25.08 -1.37 10.89
CA ASP A 214 -25.76 -2.41 10.10
C ASP A 214 -25.01 -3.75 10.06
N TRP A 215 -23.70 -3.74 10.26
CA TRP A 215 -22.89 -4.95 10.34
C TRP A 215 -23.18 -5.79 11.58
N ALA A 216 -23.62 -5.19 12.68
CA ALA A 216 -23.87 -5.88 13.96
C ALA A 216 -25.22 -6.60 14.03
N LYS A 217 -26.17 -6.32 13.11
CA LYS A 217 -27.57 -6.77 13.18
C LYS A 217 -27.79 -8.31 13.24
N ASN A 218 -26.80 -9.11 12.86
CA ASN A 218 -26.93 -10.57 12.79
C ASN A 218 -25.92 -11.26 13.72
N LEU A 219 -25.49 -10.59 14.79
CA LEU A 219 -24.69 -11.18 15.85
C LEU A 219 -25.61 -11.75 16.93
N ASP A 220 -25.19 -12.82 17.58
CA ASP A 220 -25.94 -13.49 18.67
C ASP A 220 -25.79 -12.75 20.01
N PHE A 221 -25.11 -11.62 20.03
CA PHE A 221 -24.89 -10.72 21.16
C PHE A 221 -25.04 -9.26 20.76
N GLU A 222 -25.36 -8.39 21.70
CA GLU A 222 -25.42 -6.95 21.49
C GLU A 222 -24.02 -6.36 21.53
N VAL A 223 -23.74 -5.44 20.58
CA VAL A 223 -22.48 -4.69 20.53
C VAL A 223 -22.69 -3.37 21.25
N PRO A 224 -22.01 -3.14 22.40
CA PRO A 224 -22.20 -1.91 23.16
C PRO A 224 -21.73 -0.67 22.38
N VAL A 225 -22.51 0.39 22.47
CA VAL A 225 -22.22 1.70 21.87
C VAL A 225 -21.88 2.70 22.99
N ILE A 226 -20.77 3.41 22.82
CA ILE A 226 -20.38 4.44 23.78
C ILE A 226 -21.36 5.63 23.70
N GLY A 227 -21.79 6.07 24.86
CA GLY A 227 -22.80 7.12 25.01
C GLY A 227 -24.24 6.61 25.12
N ASP A 228 -24.51 5.37 24.64
CA ASP A 228 -25.82 4.72 24.75
C ASP A 228 -25.80 3.60 25.82
N ASP A 229 -24.88 2.64 25.69
CA ASP A 229 -24.80 1.44 26.55
C ASP A 229 -23.64 1.51 27.55
N VAL A 230 -22.59 2.27 27.24
CA VAL A 230 -21.36 2.44 28.03
C VAL A 230 -21.04 3.94 28.10
N GLU A 231 -20.73 4.47 29.28
CA GLU A 231 -20.46 5.89 29.45
C GLU A 231 -19.12 6.32 28.85
N SER A 232 -18.07 5.52 29.00
CA SER A 232 -16.72 5.84 28.59
C SER A 232 -16.00 4.63 27.97
N ALA A 233 -15.10 4.90 27.03
CA ALA A 233 -14.20 3.88 26.49
C ALA A 233 -13.18 3.36 27.53
N ALA A 234 -13.03 4.06 28.66
CA ALA A 234 -12.22 3.60 29.79
C ALA A 234 -12.86 2.40 30.54
N ASP A 235 -14.16 2.20 30.39
CA ASP A 235 -14.91 1.12 31.04
C ASP A 235 -14.79 -0.23 30.34
N VAL A 236 -14.15 -0.26 29.16
CA VAL A 236 -13.95 -1.46 28.35
C VAL A 236 -12.47 -1.73 28.10
N ASP A 237 -12.12 -2.98 27.75
CA ASP A 237 -10.76 -3.34 27.39
C ASP A 237 -10.27 -2.61 26.13
N TYR A 238 -11.14 -2.44 25.15
CA TYR A 238 -10.85 -1.78 23.88
C TYR A 238 -12.02 -1.01 23.31
N LEU A 239 -11.75 0.19 22.81
CA LEU A 239 -12.60 0.80 21.80
C LEU A 239 -12.38 0.06 20.46
N PHE A 240 -13.43 -0.53 19.89
CA PHE A 240 -13.35 -1.16 18.58
C PHE A 240 -13.65 -0.11 17.49
N TRP A 241 -12.60 0.37 16.84
CA TRP A 241 -12.71 1.25 15.67
C TRP A 241 -13.04 0.41 14.45
N VAL A 242 -14.28 0.44 14.00
CA VAL A 242 -14.78 -0.35 12.87
C VAL A 242 -14.20 0.10 11.54
N GLY A 243 -14.02 1.40 11.36
CA GLY A 243 -13.59 2.00 10.12
C GLY A 243 -14.69 2.03 9.05
N CYS A 244 -14.55 2.93 8.08
CA CYS A 244 -15.59 3.10 7.05
C CYS A 244 -15.79 1.85 6.18
N ALA A 245 -14.71 1.14 5.81
CA ALA A 245 -14.81 -0.07 5.02
C ALA A 245 -15.56 -1.17 5.79
N GLY A 246 -15.19 -1.41 7.07
CA GLY A 246 -15.81 -2.39 7.93
C GLY A 246 -17.30 -2.12 8.20
N ALA A 247 -17.70 -0.84 8.19
CA ALA A 247 -19.08 -0.43 8.42
C ALA A 247 -19.95 -0.49 7.16
N TYR A 248 -19.41 -0.22 5.97
CA TYR A 248 -20.22 0.02 4.78
C TYR A 248 -20.00 -0.97 3.63
N GLU A 249 -18.81 -1.57 3.50
CA GLU A 249 -18.50 -2.50 2.41
C GLU A 249 -18.89 -3.93 2.81
N ASP A 250 -19.69 -4.62 1.99
CA ASP A 250 -20.32 -5.88 2.37
C ASP A 250 -19.34 -7.03 2.61
N ARG A 251 -18.23 -7.07 1.91
CA ARG A 251 -17.15 -8.05 2.13
C ARG A 251 -16.44 -7.78 3.46
N ALA A 252 -16.15 -6.49 3.74
CA ALA A 252 -15.46 -6.07 4.95
C ALA A 252 -16.33 -6.20 6.21
N LYS A 253 -17.66 -6.06 6.11
CA LYS A 253 -18.59 -6.36 7.22
C LYS A 253 -18.43 -7.77 7.75
N LYS A 254 -18.05 -8.74 6.90
CA LYS A 254 -17.80 -10.14 7.34
C LYS A 254 -16.59 -10.18 8.28
N THR A 255 -15.51 -9.48 7.95
CA THR A 255 -14.34 -9.34 8.81
C THR A 255 -14.70 -8.66 10.12
N THR A 256 -15.47 -7.55 10.07
CA THR A 256 -15.90 -6.82 11.27
C THR A 256 -16.67 -7.73 12.24
N ARG A 257 -17.64 -8.51 11.74
CA ARG A 257 -18.39 -9.49 12.53
C ARG A 257 -17.46 -10.54 13.10
N ALA A 258 -16.58 -11.12 12.27
CA ALA A 258 -15.66 -12.16 12.73
C ALA A 258 -14.75 -11.66 13.87
N VAL A 259 -14.25 -10.43 13.78
CA VAL A 259 -13.45 -9.83 14.86
C VAL A 259 -14.28 -9.61 16.11
N ALA A 260 -15.50 -9.07 15.99
CA ALA A 260 -16.39 -8.87 17.13
C ALA A 260 -16.74 -10.20 17.83
N GLU A 261 -17.08 -11.24 17.08
CA GLU A 261 -17.36 -12.58 17.62
C GLU A 261 -16.13 -13.19 18.30
N LEU A 262 -14.93 -13.04 17.72
CA LEU A 262 -13.69 -13.54 18.32
C LEU A 262 -13.35 -12.81 19.63
N LEU A 263 -13.54 -11.48 19.69
CA LEU A 263 -13.36 -10.70 20.91
C LEU A 263 -14.36 -11.13 21.99
N HIS A 264 -15.63 -11.28 21.63
CA HIS A 264 -16.68 -11.75 22.53
C HIS A 264 -16.37 -13.15 23.07
N THR A 265 -16.02 -14.10 22.19
CA THR A 265 -15.64 -15.48 22.56
C THR A 265 -14.43 -15.50 23.50
N ALA A 266 -13.45 -14.60 23.28
CA ALA A 266 -12.29 -14.47 24.14
C ALA A 266 -12.57 -13.76 25.47
N GLY A 267 -13.80 -13.29 25.72
CA GLY A 267 -14.17 -12.54 26.91
C GLY A 267 -13.48 -11.18 27.00
N VAL A 268 -13.15 -10.55 25.85
CA VAL A 268 -12.65 -9.18 25.78
C VAL A 268 -13.82 -8.23 25.76
N SER A 269 -13.89 -7.31 26.71
CA SER A 269 -14.89 -6.24 26.70
C SER A 269 -14.51 -5.19 25.65
N PHE A 270 -15.47 -4.81 24.80
CA PHE A 270 -15.27 -3.76 23.81
C PHE A 270 -16.57 -3.00 23.56
N ALA A 271 -16.42 -1.77 23.09
CA ALA A 271 -17.54 -0.95 22.64
C ALA A 271 -17.17 -0.22 21.34
N VAL A 272 -18.15 0.28 20.61
CA VAL A 272 -17.99 1.03 19.37
C VAL A 272 -18.52 2.45 19.50
N LEU A 273 -18.06 3.36 18.64
CA LEU A 273 -18.57 4.74 18.60
C LEU A 273 -19.92 4.87 17.86
N GLY A 274 -20.36 3.84 17.14
CA GLY A 274 -21.58 3.91 16.36
C GLY A 274 -21.59 5.07 15.37
N ASP A 275 -22.63 5.89 15.43
CA ASP A 275 -22.84 7.02 14.53
C ASP A 275 -21.80 8.15 14.70
N ALA A 276 -21.12 8.21 15.86
CA ALA A 276 -20.08 9.23 16.14
C ALA A 276 -18.75 8.93 15.42
N GLU A 277 -18.52 7.69 14.98
CA GLU A 277 -17.30 7.36 14.23
C GLU A 277 -17.33 7.97 12.82
N THR A 278 -16.26 8.65 12.40
CA THR A 278 -16.09 9.13 11.03
C THR A 278 -14.85 8.50 10.37
N CYS A 279 -14.61 8.81 9.09
CA CYS A 279 -13.40 8.38 8.40
C CYS A 279 -12.16 8.96 9.08
N THR A 280 -11.10 8.15 9.21
CA THR A 280 -9.81 8.64 9.73
C THR A 280 -9.17 9.75 8.89
N GLY A 281 -9.68 9.99 7.67
CA GLY A 281 -9.12 10.97 6.74
C GLY A 281 -8.01 10.41 5.84
N ASP A 282 -7.56 9.15 6.02
CA ASP A 282 -6.48 8.55 5.23
C ASP A 282 -6.63 8.74 3.72
N PRO A 283 -7.78 8.45 3.07
CA PRO A 283 -7.90 8.63 1.62
C PRO A 283 -7.71 10.08 1.17
N ALA A 284 -8.17 11.05 1.96
CA ALA A 284 -7.98 12.46 1.67
C ALA A 284 -6.50 12.86 1.76
N ARG A 285 -5.81 12.44 2.82
CA ARG A 285 -4.39 12.72 3.02
C ARG A 285 -3.53 12.13 1.90
N ARG A 286 -3.75 10.85 1.53
CA ARG A 286 -3.01 10.17 0.45
C ARG A 286 -3.27 10.78 -0.92
N ALA A 287 -4.45 11.35 -1.13
CA ALA A 287 -4.79 12.09 -2.34
C ALA A 287 -4.29 13.54 -2.35
N GLY A 288 -3.73 14.05 -1.24
CA GLY A 288 -3.24 15.43 -1.12
C GLY A 288 -4.27 16.44 -0.58
N ASN A 289 -5.48 16.03 -0.21
CA ASN A 289 -6.45 16.92 0.44
C ASN A 289 -6.17 16.98 1.95
N GLU A 290 -5.10 17.67 2.32
CA GLU A 290 -4.66 17.80 3.71
C GLU A 290 -5.65 18.55 4.59
N ILE A 291 -6.38 19.54 4.03
CA ILE A 291 -7.40 20.31 4.78
C ILE A 291 -8.52 19.36 5.22
N LEU A 292 -9.08 18.60 4.30
CA LEU A 292 -10.14 17.63 4.61
C LEU A 292 -9.65 16.55 5.59
N TYR A 293 -8.40 16.08 5.41
CA TYR A 293 -7.80 15.15 6.37
C TYR A 293 -7.76 15.74 7.78
N GLN A 294 -7.23 16.96 7.94
CA GLN A 294 -7.11 17.60 9.25
C GLN A 294 -8.45 17.88 9.90
N MET A 295 -9.46 18.27 9.12
CA MET A 295 -10.83 18.46 9.63
C MET A 295 -11.39 17.15 10.21
N LEU A 296 -11.33 16.06 9.46
CA LEU A 296 -11.82 14.76 9.92
C LEU A 296 -11.00 14.20 11.08
N ALA A 297 -9.68 14.35 11.03
CA ALA A 297 -8.77 13.86 12.05
C ALA A 297 -8.96 14.65 13.36
N ALA A 298 -9.10 15.97 13.31
CA ALA A 298 -9.37 16.80 14.49
C ALA A 298 -10.71 16.43 15.13
N GLN A 299 -11.76 16.25 14.34
CA GLN A 299 -13.06 15.79 14.82
C GLN A 299 -12.96 14.44 15.54
N ASN A 300 -12.24 13.48 14.93
CA ASN A 300 -12.05 12.16 15.55
C ASN A 300 -11.22 12.24 16.84
N VAL A 301 -10.18 13.09 16.88
CA VAL A 301 -9.37 13.29 18.10
C VAL A 301 -10.21 13.90 19.22
N GLU A 302 -11.09 14.87 18.91
CA GLU A 302 -12.05 15.44 19.85
C GLU A 302 -13.01 14.35 20.37
N THR A 303 -13.68 13.62 19.48
CA THR A 303 -14.59 12.52 19.86
C THR A 303 -13.89 11.46 20.71
N LEU A 304 -12.67 11.03 20.33
CA LEU A 304 -11.90 10.06 21.11
C LEU A 304 -11.49 10.61 22.48
N GLY A 305 -11.26 11.93 22.60
CA GLY A 305 -11.00 12.61 23.87
C GLY A 305 -12.22 12.65 24.76
N GLU A 306 -13.40 13.00 24.21
CA GLU A 306 -14.67 13.05 24.94
C GLU A 306 -15.06 11.69 25.54
N VAL A 307 -14.79 10.59 24.82
CA VAL A 307 -15.08 9.24 25.31
C VAL A 307 -13.92 8.60 26.08
N GLU A 308 -12.88 9.35 26.40
CA GLU A 308 -11.69 8.91 27.17
C GLU A 308 -10.99 7.68 26.57
N ALA A 309 -10.95 7.58 25.23
CA ALA A 309 -10.34 6.44 24.54
C ALA A 309 -8.82 6.36 24.82
N GLN A 310 -8.36 5.21 25.28
CA GLN A 310 -6.94 4.94 25.54
C GLN A 310 -6.42 3.80 24.66
N ARG A 311 -7.17 2.70 24.56
CA ARG A 311 -6.82 1.49 23.82
C ARG A 311 -7.81 1.26 22.68
N ILE A 312 -7.29 1.20 21.46
CA ILE A 312 -8.10 1.09 20.25
C ILE A 312 -7.68 -0.15 19.47
N VAL A 313 -8.64 -1.03 19.13
CA VAL A 313 -8.42 -2.12 18.19
C VAL A 313 -9.04 -1.78 16.83
N VAL A 314 -8.32 -2.05 15.76
CA VAL A 314 -8.74 -1.71 14.38
C VAL A 314 -8.64 -2.92 13.45
N THR A 315 -9.52 -2.96 12.41
CA THR A 315 -9.48 -4.00 11.37
C THR A 315 -8.77 -3.55 10.08
N CYS A 316 -8.62 -2.25 9.89
CA CYS A 316 -8.05 -1.70 8.67
C CYS A 316 -6.61 -1.24 8.89
N ALA A 317 -5.68 -1.73 8.06
CA ALA A 317 -4.27 -1.34 8.11
C ALA A 317 -4.05 0.17 7.90
N HIS A 318 -4.88 0.82 7.08
CA HIS A 318 -4.85 2.28 6.88
C HIS A 318 -5.29 3.03 8.15
N CYS A 319 -6.40 2.62 8.78
CA CYS A 319 -6.83 3.20 10.06
C CYS A 319 -5.79 2.99 11.14
N PHE A 320 -5.17 1.79 11.20
CA PHE A 320 -4.07 1.50 12.11
C PHE A 320 -2.95 2.52 11.98
N ASN A 321 -2.46 2.72 10.75
CA ASN A 321 -1.39 3.68 10.48
C ASN A 321 -1.78 5.11 10.85
N THR A 322 -2.96 5.55 10.42
CA THR A 322 -3.42 6.93 10.62
C THR A 322 -3.60 7.25 12.10
N ILE A 323 -4.30 6.40 12.85
CA ILE A 323 -4.57 6.67 14.27
C ILE A 323 -3.28 6.54 15.10
N SER A 324 -2.41 5.54 14.82
CA SER A 324 -1.21 5.32 15.62
C SER A 324 -0.06 6.28 15.32
N ARG A 325 0.11 6.70 14.04
CA ARG A 325 1.29 7.47 13.62
C ARG A 325 1.00 8.90 13.22
N GLU A 326 -0.20 9.17 12.73
CA GLU A 326 -0.51 10.49 12.18
C GLU A 326 -1.34 11.35 13.14
N TYR A 327 -2.28 10.78 13.89
CA TYR A 327 -3.03 11.52 14.92
C TYR A 327 -2.15 12.12 16.03
N PRO A 328 -0.99 11.53 16.41
CA PRO A 328 -0.06 12.19 17.34
C PRO A 328 0.44 13.56 16.88
N GLN A 329 0.44 13.84 15.56
CA GLN A 329 0.82 15.13 14.98
C GLN A 329 -0.20 16.25 15.31
N ILE A 330 -1.44 15.85 15.63
CA ILE A 330 -2.55 16.77 15.97
C ILE A 330 -3.05 16.58 17.41
N GLY A 331 -2.25 15.93 18.26
CA GLY A 331 -2.52 15.77 19.69
C GLY A 331 -3.20 14.47 20.11
N GLY A 332 -3.68 13.63 19.20
CA GLY A 332 -4.31 12.34 19.51
C GLY A 332 -3.28 11.24 19.76
N ARG A 333 -3.16 10.75 21.00
CA ARG A 333 -2.20 9.69 21.39
C ARG A 333 -2.94 8.54 22.05
N TYR A 334 -2.92 7.36 21.40
CA TYR A 334 -3.64 6.17 21.81
C TYR A 334 -2.75 4.93 21.70
N GLU A 335 -3.02 3.91 22.51
CA GLU A 335 -2.49 2.57 22.28
C GLU A 335 -3.33 1.90 21.20
N VAL A 336 -2.84 1.86 19.97
CA VAL A 336 -3.55 1.29 18.82
C VAL A 336 -2.98 -0.08 18.52
N VAL A 337 -3.83 -1.09 18.41
CA VAL A 337 -3.46 -2.44 18.00
C VAL A 337 -4.26 -2.86 16.78
N HIS A 338 -3.60 -3.49 15.83
CA HIS A 338 -4.30 -4.15 14.74
C HIS A 338 -4.92 -5.45 15.27
N TYR A 339 -6.13 -5.80 14.83
CA TYR A 339 -6.85 -6.99 15.33
C TYR A 339 -6.00 -8.26 15.28
N THR A 340 -5.14 -8.42 14.28
CA THR A 340 -4.26 -9.60 14.16
C THR A 340 -3.26 -9.71 15.32
N GLN A 341 -2.77 -8.57 15.83
CA GLN A 341 -1.88 -8.54 16.99
C GLN A 341 -2.65 -8.93 18.27
N LEU A 342 -3.88 -8.42 18.42
CA LEU A 342 -4.73 -8.73 19.57
C LEU A 342 -5.15 -10.18 19.56
N LEU A 343 -5.70 -10.69 18.45
CA LEU A 343 -6.12 -12.09 18.34
C LEU A 343 -4.95 -13.05 18.56
N ASN A 344 -3.77 -12.74 18.01
CA ASN A 344 -2.56 -13.56 18.23
C ASN A 344 -2.17 -13.63 19.71
N ARG A 345 -2.26 -12.52 20.44
CA ARG A 345 -2.08 -12.49 21.90
C ARG A 345 -3.11 -13.37 22.61
N LEU A 346 -4.40 -13.26 22.24
CA LEU A 346 -5.49 -14.04 22.84
C LEU A 346 -5.34 -15.56 22.61
N VAL A 347 -4.82 -15.97 21.45
CA VAL A 347 -4.46 -17.36 21.16
C VAL A 347 -3.31 -17.83 22.08
N ARG A 348 -2.26 -17.04 22.21
CA ARG A 348 -1.11 -17.36 23.10
C ARG A 348 -1.52 -17.42 24.59
N GLU A 349 -2.48 -16.62 25.01
CA GLU A 349 -3.05 -16.62 26.35
C GLU A 349 -4.06 -17.78 26.57
N GLY A 350 -4.38 -18.56 25.53
CA GLY A 350 -5.36 -19.66 25.60
C GLY A 350 -6.81 -19.21 25.71
N ARG A 351 -7.09 -17.92 25.48
CA ARG A 351 -8.45 -17.33 25.47
C ARG A 351 -9.20 -17.61 24.17
N LEU A 352 -8.48 -17.84 23.07
CA LEU A 352 -8.99 -18.38 21.83
C LEU A 352 -8.32 -19.73 21.54
N ARG A 353 -9.10 -20.73 21.18
CA ARG A 353 -8.63 -22.10 20.93
C ARG A 353 -9.05 -22.55 19.54
N PRO A 354 -8.34 -22.14 18.49
CA PRO A 354 -8.61 -22.61 17.15
C PRO A 354 -8.27 -24.11 17.03
N ALA A 355 -9.13 -24.88 16.36
CA ALA A 355 -8.87 -26.28 16.07
C ALA A 355 -8.59 -26.46 14.56
N PRO A 356 -7.63 -27.33 14.20
CA PRO A 356 -7.41 -27.70 12.81
C PRO A 356 -8.66 -28.40 12.23
N PRO A 357 -8.84 -28.44 10.90
CA PRO A 357 -9.86 -29.26 10.26
C PRO A 357 -9.72 -30.70 10.69
N GLN A 358 -10.80 -31.33 11.18
CA GLN A 358 -10.77 -32.73 11.57
C GLN A 358 -10.63 -33.61 10.32
N ALA A 359 -9.68 -34.55 10.34
CA ALA A 359 -9.64 -35.63 9.36
C ALA A 359 -10.87 -36.54 9.60
N ALA A 360 -11.68 -36.77 8.56
CA ALA A 360 -12.83 -37.67 8.66
C ALA A 360 -12.34 -39.07 8.98
N GLY A 361 -12.64 -39.52 10.21
CA GLY A 361 -12.53 -40.90 10.63
C GLY A 361 -11.14 -41.40 11.03
N GLY A 362 -10.80 -41.25 12.31
CA GLY A 362 -9.63 -41.89 12.92
C GLY A 362 -9.88 -42.06 14.41
N SER A 363 -10.16 -43.29 14.79
CA SER A 363 -10.27 -43.82 16.14
C SER A 363 -9.27 -43.22 17.13
N THR A 364 -9.73 -42.83 18.28
CA THR A 364 -8.98 -42.48 19.47
C THR A 364 -7.88 -43.49 19.77
N ALA A 365 -6.60 -43.05 19.74
CA ALA A 365 -5.49 -43.75 20.39
C ALA A 365 -5.03 -42.94 21.62
N PRO A 366 -4.69 -43.62 22.72
CA PRO A 366 -4.51 -42.98 24.01
C PRO A 366 -3.16 -42.27 24.17
N ASP A 367 -3.17 -41.29 25.05
CA ASP A 367 -2.08 -40.46 25.53
C ASP A 367 -0.69 -41.11 25.54
N ALA A 368 0.29 -40.42 24.92
CA ALA A 368 1.70 -40.61 25.20
C ALA A 368 2.30 -39.32 25.79
N PRO A 369 3.17 -39.40 26.80
CA PRO A 369 3.59 -38.26 27.59
C PRO A 369 4.61 -37.38 26.88
N ALA A 370 4.51 -36.08 27.14
CA ALA A 370 5.36 -35.02 26.63
C ALA A 370 6.85 -35.26 26.94
N ALA A 371 7.68 -35.36 25.91
CA ALA A 371 9.12 -35.31 26.03
C ALA A 371 9.62 -33.86 25.82
N SER A 372 10.23 -33.33 26.87
CA SER A 372 10.95 -32.06 26.88
C SER A 372 12.15 -32.11 25.94
N ALA A 373 12.17 -31.27 24.91
CA ALA A 373 13.33 -31.10 24.06
C ALA A 373 14.03 -29.75 24.40
N ALA A 374 15.25 -29.87 24.86
CA ALA A 374 16.13 -28.78 25.20
C ALA A 374 16.62 -28.02 23.95
N LEU A 375 16.75 -26.72 24.09
CA LEU A 375 17.37 -25.81 23.12
C LEU A 375 18.82 -26.18 22.84
N ALA A 376 19.16 -26.33 21.57
CA ALA A 376 20.54 -26.29 21.08
C ALA A 376 20.72 -25.11 20.14
N THR A 377 21.64 -24.22 20.49
CA THR A 377 22.12 -23.10 19.69
C THR A 377 23.06 -23.57 18.58
N PRO A 378 22.98 -23.07 17.35
CA PRO A 378 24.01 -23.31 16.34
C PRO A 378 25.07 -22.20 16.34
N ALA A 379 26.35 -22.62 16.25
CA ALA A 379 27.54 -21.79 16.11
C ALA A 379 27.75 -21.34 14.64
N PRO A 380 28.57 -20.29 14.41
CA PRO A 380 28.70 -19.65 13.10
C PRO A 380 29.64 -20.41 12.17
N ALA A 381 29.27 -20.51 10.89
CA ALA A 381 30.10 -21.07 9.83
C ALA A 381 30.93 -19.97 9.16
N THR A 382 32.22 -20.20 9.11
CA THR A 382 33.25 -19.46 8.39
C THR A 382 33.20 -19.70 6.89
N GLY A 383 33.51 -18.65 6.11
CA GLY A 383 33.50 -18.68 4.65
C GLY A 383 34.67 -19.46 4.03
N GLN A 384 34.51 -19.79 2.78
CA GLN A 384 35.62 -19.99 1.83
C GLN A 384 35.22 -19.66 0.41
N ASP A 385 36.12 -18.90 -0.24
CA ASP A 385 36.10 -18.45 -1.64
C ASP A 385 36.24 -19.61 -2.63
N GLY A 386 35.70 -19.44 -3.84
CA GLY A 386 35.95 -20.39 -4.95
C GLY A 386 35.51 -19.82 -6.30
N ASP A 387 36.49 -19.24 -6.96
CA ASP A 387 36.51 -18.75 -8.35
C ASP A 387 36.35 -19.89 -9.37
N SER A 388 35.61 -19.68 -10.48
CA SER A 388 36.05 -20.02 -11.85
C SER A 388 34.96 -19.99 -12.93
N ARG A 389 35.17 -19.10 -13.91
CA ARG A 389 35.20 -19.20 -15.38
C ARG A 389 34.03 -19.81 -16.17
N ALA A 390 33.48 -18.92 -16.98
CA ALA A 390 33.22 -18.92 -18.43
C ALA A 390 33.01 -20.24 -19.22
N GLY A 391 31.97 -20.26 -20.05
CA GLY A 391 31.77 -21.22 -21.11
C GLY A 391 30.59 -20.87 -22.03
N ASP A 392 30.92 -20.52 -23.23
CA ASP A 392 30.27 -20.20 -24.49
C ASP A 392 28.83 -20.67 -24.78
N ALA A 393 28.17 -19.81 -25.58
CA ALA A 393 26.95 -20.05 -26.35
C ALA A 393 27.15 -21.06 -27.50
N PRO A 394 26.07 -21.58 -28.09
CA PRO A 394 25.81 -21.11 -29.45
C PRO A 394 24.34 -20.84 -29.81
N THR A 395 24.22 -19.92 -30.74
CA THR A 395 23.08 -19.49 -31.55
C THR A 395 22.49 -20.59 -32.40
N SER A 396 21.15 -20.65 -32.56
CA SER A 396 20.54 -20.98 -33.85
C SER A 396 19.11 -20.47 -33.94
N SER A 397 18.89 -19.67 -34.96
CA SER A 397 17.64 -19.22 -35.56
C SER A 397 16.84 -20.37 -36.19
N THR A 398 15.52 -20.34 -36.09
CA THR A 398 14.64 -20.72 -37.22
C THR A 398 13.24 -20.14 -37.03
N GLU A 399 12.76 -19.52 -38.10
CA GLU A 399 11.42 -19.02 -38.35
C GLU A 399 10.38 -20.17 -38.49
N ALA A 400 9.12 -19.74 -38.29
CA ALA A 400 7.97 -20.00 -39.12
C ALA A 400 6.74 -20.65 -38.47
N ALA A 401 5.65 -19.99 -38.76
CA ALA A 401 4.30 -20.47 -39.10
C ALA A 401 3.25 -20.64 -37.96
N GLU A 402 2.28 -19.75 -38.00
CA GLU A 402 0.90 -19.98 -37.52
C GLU A 402 0.25 -21.20 -38.18
N PRO A 403 -0.67 -21.88 -37.50
CA PRO A 403 -1.99 -22.02 -38.11
C PRO A 403 -3.15 -21.76 -37.14
N GLN A 404 -4.18 -21.12 -37.72
CA GLN A 404 -5.54 -20.99 -37.19
C GLN A 404 -6.16 -22.40 -37.03
N ALA A 405 -6.89 -22.61 -35.92
CA ALA A 405 -7.79 -23.73 -35.79
C ALA A 405 -9.07 -23.33 -35.09
N GLU A 406 -10.16 -23.73 -35.72
CA GLU A 406 -11.57 -23.52 -35.39
C GLU A 406 -11.97 -24.12 -34.04
N ALA A 407 -13.00 -23.50 -33.43
CA ALA A 407 -13.67 -23.98 -32.23
C ALA A 407 -14.59 -25.19 -32.55
N PRO A 408 -14.63 -26.23 -31.73
CA PRO A 408 -15.72 -27.21 -31.76
C PRO A 408 -16.77 -26.91 -30.65
N ALA A 409 -18.02 -27.22 -31.04
CA ALA A 409 -19.25 -27.05 -30.29
C ALA A 409 -19.30 -27.91 -29.01
N ALA A 410 -20.04 -27.39 -28.01
CA ALA A 410 -20.33 -28.05 -26.74
C ALA A 410 -21.25 -29.28 -26.92
N PRO A 411 -21.05 -30.36 -26.15
CA PRO A 411 -22.10 -31.34 -25.89
C PRO A 411 -22.80 -31.05 -24.55
N SER A 412 -24.12 -30.98 -24.62
CA SER A 412 -25.03 -31.06 -23.50
C SER A 412 -25.06 -32.49 -22.96
N GLY A 413 -24.77 -32.65 -21.68
CA GLY A 413 -24.90 -33.92 -20.98
C GLY A 413 -24.86 -33.67 -19.47
N GLU A 414 -26.05 -33.63 -18.84
CA GLU A 414 -26.21 -33.72 -17.40
C GLU A 414 -25.81 -35.14 -16.96
N GLU A 415 -24.69 -35.27 -16.24
CA GLU A 415 -24.39 -36.43 -15.42
C GLU A 415 -24.12 -35.95 -14.00
N GLU A 416 -25.09 -36.28 -13.13
CA GLU A 416 -24.92 -36.21 -11.67
C GLU A 416 -23.79 -37.17 -11.26
N ALA A 417 -22.56 -36.64 -11.14
CA ALA A 417 -21.48 -37.34 -10.48
C ALA A 417 -21.61 -37.18 -8.96
N GLY A 418 -21.98 -38.26 -8.30
CA GLY A 418 -21.99 -38.37 -6.85
C GLY A 418 -20.64 -37.94 -6.27
N LYS A 419 -20.65 -36.85 -5.46
CA LYS A 419 -19.50 -36.45 -4.65
C LYS A 419 -19.23 -37.56 -3.62
N ALA A 420 -18.19 -38.35 -3.87
CA ALA A 420 -17.54 -39.11 -2.81
C ALA A 420 -17.09 -38.10 -1.74
N ALA A 421 -17.46 -38.32 -0.49
CA ALA A 421 -16.98 -37.56 0.65
C ALA A 421 -15.46 -37.80 0.75
N GLY A 422 -14.69 -36.90 0.12
CA GLY A 422 -13.23 -36.89 0.21
C GLY A 422 -12.80 -36.44 1.61
N GLU A 423 -11.64 -36.92 2.05
CA GLU A 423 -10.97 -36.50 3.28
C GLU A 423 -10.99 -34.97 3.40
N PRO A 424 -11.19 -34.39 4.61
CA PRO A 424 -11.13 -32.95 4.79
C PRO A 424 -9.74 -32.46 4.43
N VAL A 425 -9.64 -31.86 3.26
CA VAL A 425 -8.39 -31.27 2.77
C VAL A 425 -8.12 -30.01 3.61
N ILE A 426 -7.02 -30.02 4.36
CA ILE A 426 -6.51 -28.80 5.01
C ILE A 426 -6.22 -27.79 3.91
N PRO A 427 -6.90 -26.64 3.85
CA PRO A 427 -6.72 -25.72 2.74
C PRO A 427 -5.32 -25.14 2.74
N THR A 428 -4.70 -25.12 1.56
CA THR A 428 -3.46 -24.37 1.35
C THR A 428 -3.79 -22.90 1.25
N VAL A 429 -3.14 -22.09 2.08
CA VAL A 429 -3.39 -20.66 2.22
C VAL A 429 -2.13 -19.87 1.84
N THR A 430 -2.27 -18.85 1.01
CA THR A 430 -1.23 -17.84 0.82
C THR A 430 -1.65 -16.52 1.46
N TYR A 431 -0.69 -15.78 2.03
CA TYR A 431 -0.99 -14.53 2.73
C TYR A 431 -0.52 -13.31 1.94
N HIS A 432 -1.41 -12.33 1.80
CA HIS A 432 -1.08 -11.03 1.22
C HIS A 432 -0.70 -10.01 2.31
N ASP A 433 0.55 -9.58 2.31
CA ASP A 433 1.04 -8.53 3.21
C ASP A 433 0.43 -7.18 2.85
N ALA A 434 -0.46 -6.67 3.71
CA ALA A 434 -1.01 -5.33 3.57
C ALA A 434 0.11 -4.30 3.82
N CYS A 435 0.38 -3.43 2.85
CA CYS A 435 1.52 -2.51 2.90
C CYS A 435 1.51 -1.58 4.12
N TYR A 436 0.34 -1.09 4.52
CA TYR A 436 0.19 -0.24 5.71
C TYR A 436 0.28 -0.99 7.04
N LEU A 437 0.16 -2.31 7.03
CA LEU A 437 0.44 -3.14 8.21
C LEU A 437 1.91 -3.58 8.25
N GLY A 438 2.41 -4.12 7.13
CA GLY A 438 3.79 -4.59 6.99
C GLY A 438 4.80 -3.45 6.88
N ARG A 439 5.01 -2.89 5.69
CA ARG A 439 6.08 -1.90 5.44
C ARG A 439 6.00 -0.66 6.30
N HIS A 440 4.82 -0.05 6.42
CA HIS A 440 4.67 1.17 7.23
C HIS A 440 4.71 0.93 8.75
N ASN A 441 4.36 -0.28 9.22
CA ASN A 441 4.23 -0.56 10.66
C ASN A 441 4.97 -1.82 11.14
N GLN A 442 5.70 -2.52 10.27
CA GLN A 442 6.55 -3.69 10.58
C GLN A 442 5.80 -4.87 11.22
N VAL A 443 4.50 -5.01 10.96
CA VAL A 443 3.67 -6.10 11.49
C VAL A 443 3.55 -7.20 10.43
N TYR A 444 4.38 -8.24 10.51
CA TYR A 444 4.46 -9.35 9.55
C TYR A 444 4.09 -10.71 10.15
N SER A 445 4.51 -10.96 11.41
CA SER A 445 4.36 -12.27 12.05
C SER A 445 2.95 -12.58 12.56
N PRO A 446 2.23 -11.65 13.25
CA PRO A 446 0.94 -11.97 13.85
C PRO A 446 -0.10 -12.56 12.88
N PRO A 447 -0.28 -12.07 11.64
CA PRO A 447 -1.20 -12.70 10.70
C PRO A 447 -0.82 -14.13 10.33
N ARG A 448 0.49 -14.42 10.18
CA ARG A 448 1.00 -15.75 9.85
C ARG A 448 0.82 -16.74 11.00
N GLU A 449 1.15 -16.33 12.21
CA GLU A 449 0.96 -17.13 13.41
C GLU A 449 -0.51 -17.47 13.63
N LEU A 450 -1.43 -16.55 13.31
CA LEU A 450 -2.86 -16.83 13.33
C LEU A 450 -3.26 -17.88 12.28
N LEU A 451 -2.75 -17.79 11.06
CA LEU A 451 -3.02 -18.77 10.01
C LEU A 451 -2.49 -20.15 10.39
N GLU A 452 -1.29 -20.24 10.94
CA GLU A 452 -0.71 -21.48 11.47
C GLU A 452 -1.57 -22.06 12.58
N ALA A 453 -2.08 -21.22 13.49
CA ALA A 453 -2.97 -21.65 14.58
C ALA A 453 -4.30 -22.24 14.08
N THR A 454 -4.78 -21.86 12.89
CA THR A 454 -5.98 -22.48 12.29
C THR A 454 -5.75 -23.90 11.78
N GLY A 455 -4.51 -24.36 11.74
CA GLY A 455 -4.10 -25.63 11.12
C GLY A 455 -3.97 -25.56 9.60
N ALA A 456 -4.03 -24.39 8.99
CA ALA A 456 -3.85 -24.23 7.54
C ALA A 456 -2.40 -24.49 7.12
N THR A 457 -2.22 -25.12 5.95
CA THR A 457 -0.91 -25.20 5.30
C THR A 457 -0.63 -23.87 4.60
N THR A 458 0.40 -23.15 5.03
CA THR A 458 0.75 -21.85 4.45
C THR A 458 1.81 -21.98 3.35
N VAL A 459 1.65 -21.23 2.26
CA VAL A 459 2.64 -21.06 1.20
C VAL A 459 2.85 -19.58 0.93
N GLU A 460 4.11 -19.13 0.93
CA GLU A 460 4.42 -17.72 0.69
C GLU A 460 4.42 -17.39 -0.80
N MET A 461 3.93 -16.18 -1.12
CA MET A 461 4.12 -15.63 -2.46
C MET A 461 5.59 -15.26 -2.69
N PRO A 462 6.11 -15.32 -3.94
CA PRO A 462 7.49 -14.90 -4.26
C PRO A 462 7.85 -13.50 -3.73
N ARG A 463 6.91 -12.54 -3.83
CA ARG A 463 7.04 -11.20 -3.25
C ARG A 463 6.23 -11.14 -1.95
N SER A 464 6.85 -11.40 -0.81
CA SER A 464 6.23 -11.43 0.51
C SER A 464 6.95 -10.54 1.51
N ARG A 465 6.34 -10.27 2.64
CA ARG A 465 6.84 -9.45 3.76
C ARG A 465 7.23 -8.03 3.28
N GLU A 466 8.43 -7.55 3.59
CA GLU A 466 8.98 -6.24 3.16
C GLU A 466 9.01 -6.08 1.64
N ARG A 467 9.19 -7.18 0.92
CA ARG A 467 9.16 -7.21 -0.55
C ARG A 467 7.76 -7.45 -1.13
N GLY A 468 6.74 -7.53 -0.29
CA GLY A 468 5.37 -7.79 -0.69
C GLY A 468 4.88 -6.84 -1.79
N PHE A 469 4.20 -7.37 -2.82
CA PHE A 469 3.61 -6.52 -3.87
C PHE A 469 2.29 -5.92 -3.40
N CYS A 470 2.00 -4.68 -3.79
CA CYS A 470 0.79 -3.96 -3.38
C CYS A 470 -0.48 -4.57 -3.98
N CYS A 471 -1.62 -4.45 -3.28
CA CYS A 471 -2.95 -4.77 -3.83
C CYS A 471 -3.50 -3.72 -4.80
N GLY A 472 -2.90 -2.53 -4.86
CA GLY A 472 -3.34 -1.43 -5.73
C GLY A 472 -4.32 -0.44 -5.09
N GLY A 473 -4.84 -0.68 -3.90
CA GLY A 473 -5.88 0.16 -3.29
C GLY A 473 -5.40 1.41 -2.56
N GLY A 474 -4.10 1.47 -2.18
CA GLY A 474 -3.51 2.62 -1.49
C GLY A 474 -3.44 3.89 -2.33
N GLY A 475 -3.05 5.03 -1.73
CA GLY A 475 -2.94 6.31 -2.44
C GLY A 475 -4.27 6.86 -2.96
N ALA A 476 -5.39 6.50 -2.34
CA ALA A 476 -6.76 6.72 -2.78
C ALA A 476 -7.12 6.03 -4.12
N ARG A 477 -6.26 5.13 -4.63
CA ARG A 477 -6.46 4.43 -5.91
C ARG A 477 -7.68 3.49 -5.91
N ALA A 478 -8.10 2.98 -4.74
CA ALA A 478 -9.33 2.20 -4.61
C ALA A 478 -10.59 2.97 -5.07
N PHE A 479 -10.53 4.29 -5.17
CA PHE A 479 -11.62 5.17 -5.61
C PHE A 479 -11.42 5.73 -7.02
N MET A 480 -10.44 5.21 -7.77
CA MET A 480 -10.08 5.65 -9.12
C MET A 480 -10.04 4.44 -10.06
N GLU A 481 -10.31 4.66 -11.33
CA GLU A 481 -10.13 3.63 -12.35
C GLU A 481 -8.65 3.51 -12.77
N GLU A 482 -8.22 2.28 -13.05
CA GLU A 482 -6.91 1.99 -13.62
C GLU A 482 -7.05 1.74 -15.12
N THR A 483 -6.72 2.75 -15.93
CA THR A 483 -6.83 2.71 -17.39
C THR A 483 -5.49 2.50 -18.11
N ILE A 484 -4.37 2.63 -17.39
CA ILE A 484 -3.01 2.50 -17.95
C ILE A 484 -2.39 1.19 -17.46
N GLY A 485 -1.87 0.40 -18.38
CA GLY A 485 -1.21 -0.88 -18.09
C GLY A 485 -2.14 -1.93 -17.48
N THR A 486 -1.57 -2.94 -16.86
CA THR A 486 -2.32 -3.97 -16.12
C THR A 486 -2.76 -3.43 -14.76
N ARG A 487 -3.96 -3.78 -14.31
CA ARG A 487 -4.40 -3.44 -12.94
C ARG A 487 -3.47 -4.10 -11.92
N ILE A 488 -3.03 -3.31 -10.92
CA ILE A 488 -2.11 -3.79 -9.87
C ILE A 488 -2.70 -4.99 -9.12
N ALA A 489 -4.02 -4.94 -8.85
CA ALA A 489 -4.73 -6.04 -8.20
C ALA A 489 -4.67 -7.34 -9.01
N VAL A 490 -4.80 -7.26 -10.32
CA VAL A 490 -4.72 -8.42 -11.22
C VAL A 490 -3.32 -9.04 -11.19
N GLU A 491 -2.27 -8.23 -11.30
CA GLU A 491 -0.88 -8.71 -11.21
C GLU A 491 -0.61 -9.41 -9.87
N ARG A 492 -1.07 -8.83 -8.76
CA ARG A 492 -0.92 -9.46 -7.43
C ARG A 492 -1.73 -10.74 -7.30
N SER A 493 -2.94 -10.79 -7.88
CA SER A 493 -3.78 -11.99 -7.87
C SER A 493 -3.15 -13.11 -8.69
N ARG A 494 -2.55 -12.83 -9.84
CA ARG A 494 -1.79 -13.82 -10.62
C ARG A 494 -0.66 -14.46 -9.83
N GLU A 495 0.10 -13.64 -9.10
CA GLU A 495 1.17 -14.14 -8.23
C GLU A 495 0.61 -15.05 -7.12
N ALA A 496 -0.50 -14.68 -6.51
CA ALA A 496 -1.15 -15.47 -5.48
C ALA A 496 -1.72 -16.79 -6.03
N ILE A 497 -2.40 -16.74 -7.17
CA ILE A 497 -2.92 -17.94 -7.88
C ILE A 497 -1.76 -18.86 -8.27
N GLY A 498 -0.63 -18.30 -8.73
CA GLY A 498 0.58 -19.03 -9.10
C GLY A 498 1.22 -19.83 -7.96
N THR A 499 0.88 -19.58 -6.70
CA THR A 499 1.33 -20.40 -5.55
C THR A 499 0.61 -21.74 -5.46
N GLY A 500 -0.49 -21.94 -6.18
CA GLY A 500 -1.37 -23.11 -6.06
C GLY A 500 -2.23 -23.12 -4.80
N ALA A 501 -2.26 -22.03 -4.03
CA ALA A 501 -3.09 -21.92 -2.83
C ALA A 501 -4.59 -21.85 -3.18
N GLN A 502 -5.41 -22.51 -2.38
CA GLN A 502 -6.86 -22.50 -2.50
C GLN A 502 -7.49 -21.23 -1.89
N VAL A 503 -6.76 -20.59 -0.97
CA VAL A 503 -7.21 -19.42 -0.24
C VAL A 503 -6.12 -18.33 -0.27
N ILE A 504 -6.54 -17.10 -0.56
CA ILE A 504 -5.73 -15.90 -0.37
C ILE A 504 -6.22 -15.21 0.90
N ALA A 505 -5.41 -15.24 1.95
CA ALA A 505 -5.70 -14.57 3.21
C ALA A 505 -5.20 -13.12 3.18
N THR A 506 -5.98 -12.21 3.75
CA THR A 506 -5.66 -10.79 3.88
C THR A 506 -5.89 -10.31 5.31
N ALA A 507 -5.35 -9.14 5.66
CA ALA A 507 -5.60 -8.49 6.94
C ALA A 507 -5.87 -6.98 6.74
N CYS A 508 -6.62 -6.66 5.70
CA CYS A 508 -7.04 -5.29 5.39
C CYS A 508 -8.25 -5.32 4.45
N PRO A 509 -9.33 -4.59 4.75
CA PRO A 509 -10.56 -4.63 3.94
C PRO A 509 -10.34 -4.18 2.50
N PHE A 510 -9.48 -3.18 2.26
CA PHE A 510 -9.14 -2.76 0.90
C PHE A 510 -8.39 -3.85 0.14
N CYS A 511 -7.44 -4.56 0.78
CA CYS A 511 -6.75 -5.67 0.16
C CYS A 511 -7.71 -6.80 -0.20
N THR A 512 -8.66 -7.12 0.69
CA THR A 512 -9.70 -8.14 0.43
C THR A 512 -10.50 -7.79 -0.83
N THR A 513 -10.99 -6.55 -0.93
CA THR A 513 -11.78 -6.08 -2.08
C THR A 513 -10.95 -6.12 -3.36
N MET A 514 -9.75 -5.52 -3.36
CA MET A 514 -8.89 -5.43 -4.54
C MET A 514 -8.50 -6.82 -5.08
N LEU A 515 -8.10 -7.74 -4.19
CA LEU A 515 -7.69 -9.09 -4.60
C LEU A 515 -8.89 -9.95 -5.02
N SER A 516 -10.06 -9.78 -4.40
CA SER A 516 -11.27 -10.45 -4.86
C SER A 516 -11.63 -10.05 -6.29
N ASP A 517 -11.51 -8.76 -6.61
CA ASP A 517 -11.77 -8.25 -7.95
C ASP A 517 -10.67 -8.71 -8.94
N GLY A 518 -9.42 -8.81 -8.48
CA GLY A 518 -8.30 -9.32 -9.27
C GLY A 518 -8.46 -10.80 -9.61
N VAL A 519 -8.82 -11.65 -8.63
CA VAL A 519 -9.09 -13.09 -8.83
C VAL A 519 -10.29 -13.29 -9.77
N ALA A 520 -11.37 -12.53 -9.58
CA ALA A 520 -12.53 -12.58 -10.47
C ALA A 520 -12.17 -12.18 -11.91
N SER A 521 -11.28 -11.19 -12.10
CA SER A 521 -10.80 -10.80 -13.44
C SER A 521 -9.98 -11.89 -14.13
N GLU A 522 -9.31 -12.77 -13.36
CA GLU A 522 -8.55 -13.91 -13.89
C GLU A 522 -9.41 -15.18 -14.06
N GLY A 523 -10.69 -15.14 -13.67
CA GLY A 523 -11.60 -16.28 -13.75
C GLY A 523 -11.17 -17.49 -12.90
N ALA A 524 -10.37 -17.24 -11.86
CA ALA A 524 -9.83 -18.30 -11.00
C ALA A 524 -10.78 -18.63 -9.84
N ASP A 525 -10.88 -19.92 -9.50
CA ASP A 525 -11.66 -20.39 -8.34
C ASP A 525 -10.76 -20.45 -7.09
N VAL A 526 -10.36 -19.28 -6.59
CA VAL A 526 -9.56 -19.10 -5.37
C VAL A 526 -10.30 -18.19 -4.41
N ARG A 527 -10.53 -18.66 -3.19
CA ARG A 527 -11.24 -17.89 -2.16
C ARG A 527 -10.34 -16.77 -1.64
N VAL A 528 -10.80 -15.52 -1.71
CA VAL A 528 -10.16 -14.40 -1.01
C VAL A 528 -10.92 -14.11 0.28
N THR A 529 -10.26 -14.13 1.43
CA THR A 529 -10.89 -13.92 2.73
C THR A 529 -9.93 -13.26 3.73
N ASP A 530 -10.50 -12.74 4.80
CA ASP A 530 -9.71 -12.15 5.87
C ASP A 530 -9.25 -13.19 6.89
N VAL A 531 -8.08 -12.97 7.51
CA VAL A 531 -7.51 -13.84 8.57
C VAL A 531 -8.50 -14.05 9.72
N ALA A 532 -9.27 -13.00 10.12
CA ALA A 532 -10.26 -13.11 11.18
C ALA A 532 -11.37 -14.12 10.84
N THR A 533 -11.79 -14.18 9.58
CA THR A 533 -12.80 -15.15 9.13
C THR A 533 -12.29 -16.58 9.27
N LEU A 534 -11.04 -16.85 8.85
CA LEU A 534 -10.40 -18.17 8.99
C LEU A 534 -10.23 -18.56 10.47
N MET A 535 -9.84 -17.59 11.31
CA MET A 535 -9.73 -17.79 12.75
C MET A 535 -11.08 -18.13 13.39
N LEU A 536 -12.14 -17.40 13.03
CA LEU A 536 -13.49 -17.67 13.54
C LEU A 536 -13.97 -19.07 13.15
N GLU A 537 -13.77 -19.47 11.88
CA GLU A 537 -14.05 -20.81 11.40
C GLU A 537 -13.29 -21.88 12.23
N ALA A 538 -12.03 -21.62 12.58
CA ALA A 538 -11.22 -22.54 13.38
C ALA A 538 -11.63 -22.59 14.87
N VAL A 539 -11.97 -21.44 15.46
CA VAL A 539 -12.44 -21.37 16.86
C VAL A 539 -13.80 -22.06 17.02
N ARG A 540 -14.71 -21.89 16.07
CA ARG A 540 -16.01 -22.59 16.08
C ARG A 540 -15.85 -24.11 16.02
N ARG A 541 -14.89 -24.63 15.23
CA ARG A 541 -14.55 -26.06 15.22
C ARG A 541 -13.99 -26.56 16.55
N GLY A 542 -13.27 -25.72 17.29
CA GLY A 542 -12.69 -26.06 18.60
C GLY A 542 -13.66 -26.03 19.76
N GLY A 543 -14.85 -25.45 19.57
CA GLY A 543 -15.93 -25.36 20.56
C GLY A 543 -17.03 -26.42 20.41
N GLU A 544 -16.99 -27.16 19.30
CA GLU A 544 -17.82 -28.37 19.09
C GLU A 544 -17.10 -29.61 19.62
#